data_cdaca63aebf4d0380b78027cef379059
#
_entry.id   cdaca63aebf4d0380b78027cef379059
#
_cell.length_a   1.000
_cell.length_b   1.000
_cell.length_c   1.000
_cell.angle_alpha   90.00
_cell.angle_beta   90.00
_cell.angle_gamma   90.00
#
_symmetry.space_group_name_H-M   'P 1'
#
loop_
_entity.id
_entity.type
_entity.pdbx_description
1 polymer ?
#
loop_
_entity_poly.entity_id
_entity_poly.type
_entity_poly.pdbx_seq_one_letter_code
_entity_poly.pdbx_strand_id
1 'polypeptide(L)'
;MLFQIKSYLQFLWHSKNEHGVHSPFVFSLVTKCFYDKKNKPEYAIIKDYRKALLENKNTIDVTDFGAGSRVFKSNKRQISRIAQTAGISSKRAELLFRITQYFQPKSILEIGTSLGL
;
A
#
# COMPACT_ATOMS: atom_id res chain seq x y z
N MET A 1 -6.15 9.08 21.50
CA MET A 1 -4.74 8.67 21.55
C MET A 1 -4.48 7.51 22.51
N LEU A 2 -4.84 7.58 23.80
CA LEU A 2 -4.61 6.48 24.77
C LEU A 2 -5.21 5.14 24.35
N PHE A 3 -6.42 5.12 23.76
CA PHE A 3 -7.06 3.91 23.25
C PHE A 3 -6.23 3.24 22.15
N GLN A 4 -5.73 4.02 21.19
CA GLN A 4 -4.92 3.49 20.08
C GLN A 4 -3.60 2.88 20.58
N ILE A 5 -2.95 3.53 21.54
CA ILE A 5 -1.72 3.03 22.17
C ILE A 5 -1.99 1.73 22.91
N LYS A 6 -3.06 1.69 23.75
CA LYS A 6 -3.45 0.47 24.47
C LYS A 6 -3.74 -0.70 23.51
N SER A 7 -4.53 -0.44 22.48
CA SER A 7 -4.88 -1.45 21.47
C SER A 7 -3.65 -1.95 20.72
N TYR A 8 -2.71 -1.08 20.41
CA TYR A 8 -1.44 -1.46 19.77
C TYR A 8 -0.56 -2.32 20.68
N LEU A 9 -0.44 -1.97 21.96
CA LEU A 9 0.30 -2.78 22.93
C LEU A 9 -0.35 -4.15 23.14
N GLN A 10 -1.68 -4.23 23.22
CA GLN A 10 -2.41 -5.49 23.28
C GLN A 10 -2.17 -6.33 22.02
N PHE A 11 -2.21 -5.70 20.84
CA PHE A 11 -1.88 -6.40 19.59
C PHE A 11 -0.46 -6.98 19.63
N LEU A 12 0.55 -6.19 20.02
CA LEU A 12 1.92 -6.67 20.12
C LEU A 12 2.06 -7.86 21.10
N TRP A 13 1.36 -7.81 22.23
CA TRP A 13 1.38 -8.88 23.24
C TRP A 13 0.78 -10.18 22.75
N HIS A 14 -0.28 -10.13 21.93
CA HIS A 14 -0.97 -11.29 21.38
C HIS A 14 -0.48 -11.69 19.98
N SER A 15 0.38 -10.90 19.36
CA SER A 15 0.88 -11.20 18.03
C SER A 15 1.77 -12.45 18.04
N LYS A 16 1.62 -13.27 17.01
CA LYS A 16 2.41 -14.47 16.80
C LYS A 16 3.32 -14.26 15.60
N ASN A 17 4.50 -14.85 15.67
CA ASN A 17 5.40 -14.94 14.52
C ASN A 17 5.00 -16.12 13.60
N GLU A 18 5.79 -16.36 12.55
CA GLU A 18 5.56 -17.43 11.59
C GLU A 18 5.46 -18.84 12.24
N HIS A 19 6.14 -19.07 13.34
CA HIS A 19 6.09 -20.36 14.06
C HIS A 19 4.75 -20.60 14.78
N GLY A 20 3.99 -19.54 15.04
CA GLY A 20 2.64 -19.63 15.60
C GLY A 20 1.53 -19.70 14.55
N VAL A 21 1.87 -19.80 13.25
CA VAL A 21 0.91 -19.84 12.14
C VAL A 21 0.70 -21.28 11.68
N HIS A 22 -0.55 -21.76 11.80
CA HIS A 22 -0.91 -23.11 11.39
C HIS A 22 -1.41 -23.22 9.95
N SER A 23 -1.63 -22.09 9.24
CA SER A 23 -2.05 -22.09 7.84
C SER A 23 -0.83 -22.13 6.91
N PRO A 24 -0.67 -23.14 6.06
CA PRO A 24 0.42 -23.20 5.08
C PRO A 24 0.43 -22.00 4.13
N PHE A 25 -0.75 -21.49 3.77
CA PHE A 25 -0.88 -20.28 2.94
C PHE A 25 -0.32 -19.04 3.65
N VAL A 26 -0.74 -18.81 4.91
CA VAL A 26 -0.26 -17.64 5.67
C VAL A 26 1.22 -17.78 6.00
N PHE A 27 1.69 -18.97 6.31
CA PHE A 27 3.12 -19.24 6.51
C PHE A 27 3.94 -18.88 5.27
N SER A 28 3.49 -19.31 4.09
CA SER A 28 4.13 -18.99 2.81
C SER A 28 4.09 -17.48 2.52
N LEU A 29 2.97 -16.82 2.75
CA LEU A 29 2.83 -15.37 2.59
C LEU A 29 3.85 -14.61 3.45
N VAL A 30 3.98 -14.98 4.72
CA VAL A 30 4.92 -14.33 5.64
C VAL A 30 6.36 -14.61 5.24
N THR A 31 6.72 -15.88 5.07
CA THR A 31 8.11 -16.27 4.85
C THR A 31 8.63 -15.94 3.45
N LYS A 32 7.80 -16.06 2.43
CA LYS A 32 8.19 -15.87 1.01
C LYS A 32 7.93 -14.45 0.49
N CYS A 33 6.98 -13.72 1.08
CA CYS A 33 6.64 -12.38 0.60
C CYS A 33 7.01 -11.28 1.61
N PHE A 34 6.63 -11.39 2.89
CA PHE A 34 6.88 -10.33 3.87
C PHE A 34 8.35 -10.28 4.28
N TYR A 35 8.98 -11.42 4.49
CA TYR A 35 10.39 -11.52 4.91
C TYR A 35 11.38 -11.46 3.75
N ASP A 36 10.92 -11.53 2.49
CA ASP A 36 11.80 -11.36 1.34
C ASP A 36 12.28 -9.90 1.25
N LYS A 37 13.56 -9.70 1.56
CA LYS A 37 14.25 -8.40 1.51
C LYS A 37 15.13 -8.25 0.27
N LYS A 38 15.06 -9.20 -0.69
CA LYS A 38 15.86 -9.16 -1.90
C LYS A 38 15.45 -7.96 -2.74
N ASN A 39 16.45 -7.22 -3.21
CA ASN A 39 16.19 -6.17 -4.19
C ASN A 39 15.86 -6.80 -5.54
N LYS A 40 14.86 -6.27 -6.23
CA LYS A 40 14.42 -6.74 -7.54
C LYS A 40 14.50 -5.59 -8.53
N PRO A 41 14.92 -5.84 -9.78
CA PRO A 41 15.05 -4.78 -10.79
C PRO A 41 13.73 -4.05 -11.05
N GLU A 42 12.61 -4.75 -10.94
CA GLU A 42 11.27 -4.19 -11.15
C GLU A 42 10.89 -3.11 -10.12
N TYR A 43 11.56 -3.09 -8.96
CA TYR A 43 11.34 -2.03 -7.96
C TYR A 43 11.74 -0.64 -8.45
N ALA A 44 12.64 -0.57 -9.44
CA ALA A 44 12.97 0.70 -10.08
C ALA A 44 11.75 1.31 -10.78
N ILE A 45 10.97 0.50 -11.52
CA ILE A 45 9.76 0.93 -12.21
C ILE A 45 8.76 1.53 -11.21
N ILE A 46 8.55 0.87 -10.06
CA ILE A 46 7.66 1.35 -9.00
C ILE A 46 8.13 2.70 -8.46
N LYS A 47 9.42 2.84 -8.21
CA LYS A 47 10.03 4.07 -7.68
C LYS A 47 9.95 5.22 -8.68
N ASP A 48 10.23 4.95 -9.95
CA ASP A 48 10.22 5.96 -11.01
C ASP A 48 8.80 6.46 -11.27
N TYR A 49 7.83 5.55 -11.33
CA TYR A 49 6.41 5.92 -11.45
C TYR A 49 5.95 6.78 -10.28
N ARG A 50 6.25 6.37 -9.06
CA ARG A 50 5.93 7.15 -7.87
C ARG A 50 6.60 8.54 -7.89
N LYS A 51 7.86 8.62 -8.28
CA LYS A 51 8.59 9.88 -8.41
C LYS A 51 7.92 10.80 -9.41
N ALA A 52 7.58 10.30 -10.59
CA ALA A 52 6.88 11.07 -11.62
C ALA A 52 5.56 11.65 -11.11
N LEU A 53 4.78 10.89 -10.35
CA LEU A 53 3.53 11.38 -9.74
C LEU A 53 3.79 12.45 -8.66
N LEU A 54 4.82 12.29 -7.83
CA LEU A 54 5.18 13.25 -6.78
C LEU A 54 5.69 14.59 -7.35
N GLU A 55 6.29 14.56 -8.52
CA GLU A 55 6.77 15.75 -9.23
C GLU A 55 5.69 16.41 -10.11
N ASN A 56 4.58 15.72 -10.36
CA ASN A 56 3.51 16.21 -11.24
C ASN A 56 2.65 17.28 -10.55
N LYS A 57 2.78 18.52 -11.01
CA LYS A 57 2.03 19.69 -10.50
C LYS A 57 0.70 19.93 -11.19
N ASN A 58 0.33 19.14 -12.18
CA ASN A 58 -0.95 19.25 -12.85
C ASN A 58 -2.11 18.98 -11.88
N THR A 59 -3.26 19.58 -12.16
CA THR A 59 -4.49 19.40 -11.40
C THR A 59 -5.48 18.55 -12.19
N ILE A 60 -6.22 17.72 -11.49
CA ILE A 60 -7.35 16.96 -12.02
C ILE A 60 -8.60 17.28 -11.24
N ASP A 61 -9.75 17.17 -11.90
CA ASP A 61 -11.05 17.24 -11.25
C ASP A 61 -11.45 15.84 -10.73
N VAL A 62 -11.71 15.75 -9.43
CA VAL A 62 -12.09 14.50 -8.77
C VAL A 62 -13.49 14.66 -8.21
N THR A 63 -14.44 13.85 -8.71
CA THR A 63 -15.77 13.77 -8.12
C THR A 63 -15.73 12.80 -6.93
N ASP A 64 -16.02 13.32 -5.74
CA ASP A 64 -16.04 12.54 -4.50
C ASP A 64 -17.51 12.23 -4.14
N PHE A 65 -17.90 10.98 -4.30
CA PHE A 65 -19.25 10.50 -3.99
C PHE A 65 -19.45 10.09 -2.52
N GLY A 66 -18.40 10.21 -1.70
CA GLY A 66 -18.39 9.80 -0.31
C GLY A 66 -18.51 10.97 0.67
N ALA A 67 -18.03 10.75 1.88
CA ALA A 67 -18.04 11.74 2.97
C ALA A 67 -17.10 12.94 2.76
N GLY A 68 -16.46 13.03 1.60
CA GLY A 68 -15.48 14.06 1.27
C GLY A 68 -14.08 13.78 1.83
N SER A 69 -13.12 14.58 1.39
CA SER A 69 -11.73 14.45 1.82
C SER A 69 -11.45 15.35 3.03
N ARG A 70 -10.77 14.80 4.04
CA ARG A 70 -10.26 15.60 5.16
C ARG A 70 -9.10 16.52 4.75
N VAL A 71 -8.42 16.22 3.65
CA VAL A 71 -7.23 16.93 3.17
C VAL A 71 -7.55 17.94 2.09
N PHE A 72 -8.46 17.58 1.17
CA PHE A 72 -8.82 18.41 0.02
C PHE A 72 -10.17 19.07 0.24
N LYS A 73 -10.20 20.41 0.14
CA LYS A 73 -11.44 21.22 0.28
C LYS A 73 -12.14 21.50 -1.06
N SER A 74 -11.53 21.12 -2.19
CA SER A 74 -12.09 21.30 -3.52
C SER A 74 -11.95 20.05 -4.38
N ASN A 75 -12.76 20.00 -5.46
CA ASN A 75 -12.67 18.92 -6.44
C ASN A 75 -11.41 19.01 -7.29
N LYS A 76 -10.86 20.20 -7.49
CA LYS A 76 -9.56 20.37 -8.16
C LYS A 76 -8.44 19.97 -7.23
N ARG A 77 -7.76 18.88 -7.57
CA ARG A 77 -6.71 18.30 -6.73
C ARG A 77 -5.42 18.14 -7.53
N GLN A 78 -4.32 18.59 -6.98
CA GLN A 78 -3.00 18.42 -7.59
C GLN A 78 -2.54 16.98 -7.50
N ILE A 79 -2.04 16.42 -8.60
CA ILE A 79 -1.61 15.01 -8.69
C ILE A 79 -0.56 14.69 -7.63
N SER A 80 0.46 15.52 -7.47
CA SER A 80 1.50 15.32 -6.46
C SER A 80 0.95 15.26 -5.03
N ARG A 81 -0.07 16.07 -4.70
CA ARG A 81 -0.70 16.01 -3.38
C ARG A 81 -1.55 14.76 -3.18
N ILE A 82 -2.23 14.29 -4.21
CA ILE A 82 -2.94 13.01 -4.15
C ILE A 82 -1.93 11.87 -3.93
N ALA A 83 -0.83 11.85 -4.69
CA ALA A 83 0.22 10.85 -4.54
C ALA A 83 0.84 10.83 -3.14
N GLN A 84 1.00 12.00 -2.50
CA GLN A 84 1.54 12.12 -1.14
C GLN A 84 0.57 11.60 -0.07
N THR A 85 -0.73 11.85 -0.24
CA THR A 85 -1.73 11.61 0.82
C THR A 85 -2.47 10.29 0.67
N ALA A 86 -2.73 9.86 -0.55
CA ALA A 86 -3.48 8.64 -0.87
C ALA A 86 -2.63 7.55 -1.54
N GLY A 87 -1.43 7.90 -2.05
CA GLY A 87 -0.57 6.92 -2.71
C GLY A 87 0.06 5.92 -1.73
N ILE A 88 0.18 4.69 -2.17
CA ILE A 88 0.86 3.63 -1.41
C ILE A 88 2.36 3.94 -1.25
N SER A 89 2.95 3.56 -0.13
CA SER A 89 4.41 3.69 0.04
C SER A 89 5.17 2.66 -0.81
N SER A 90 6.40 3.00 -1.24
CA SER A 90 7.23 2.08 -2.03
C SER A 90 7.38 0.70 -1.39
N LYS A 91 7.56 0.63 -0.07
CA LYS A 91 7.65 -0.65 0.66
C LYS A 91 6.40 -1.52 0.52
N ARG A 92 5.21 -0.91 0.55
CA ARG A 92 3.94 -1.64 0.37
C ARG A 92 3.74 -2.05 -1.09
N ALA A 93 4.09 -1.19 -2.05
CA ALA A 93 4.04 -1.53 -3.47
C ALA A 93 4.99 -2.68 -3.81
N GLU A 94 6.21 -2.66 -3.29
CA GLU A 94 7.18 -3.76 -3.39
C GLU A 94 6.65 -5.06 -2.76
N LEU A 95 5.91 -4.96 -1.64
CA LEU A 95 5.26 -6.12 -1.03
C LEU A 95 4.15 -6.69 -1.92
N LEU A 96 3.28 -5.84 -2.48
CA LEU A 96 2.23 -6.29 -3.41
C LEU A 96 2.84 -6.95 -4.65
N PHE A 97 3.92 -6.39 -5.18
CA PHE A 97 4.67 -7.01 -6.27
C PHE A 97 5.13 -8.44 -5.90
N ARG A 98 5.75 -8.63 -4.71
CA ARG A 98 6.21 -9.95 -4.26
C ARG A 98 5.07 -10.93 -4.10
N ILE A 99 3.93 -10.49 -3.54
CA ILE A 99 2.73 -11.31 -3.39
C ILE A 99 2.23 -11.76 -4.75
N THR A 100 2.08 -10.83 -5.69
CA THR A 100 1.61 -11.12 -7.06
C THR A 100 2.58 -12.08 -7.78
N GLN A 101 3.89 -11.82 -7.67
CA GLN A 101 4.91 -12.67 -8.28
C GLN A 101 4.93 -14.08 -7.69
N TYR A 102 4.70 -14.21 -6.39
CA TYR A 102 4.75 -15.51 -5.71
C TYR A 102 3.50 -16.36 -5.99
N PHE A 103 2.32 -15.76 -5.87
CA PHE A 103 1.06 -16.49 -6.02
C PHE A 103 0.55 -16.59 -7.45
N GLN A 104 1.05 -15.75 -8.36
CA GLN A 104 0.68 -15.71 -9.79
C GLN A 104 -0.83 -15.81 -10.02
N PRO A 105 -1.63 -14.91 -9.44
CA PRO A 105 -3.08 -14.95 -9.56
C PRO A 105 -3.52 -14.81 -11.05
N LYS A 106 -4.54 -15.54 -11.46
CA LYS A 106 -5.09 -15.44 -12.82
C LYS A 106 -5.77 -14.09 -13.10
N SER A 107 -6.28 -13.45 -12.06
CA SER A 107 -6.92 -12.13 -12.14
C SER A 107 -6.67 -11.35 -10.86
N ILE A 108 -6.58 -10.02 -10.98
CA ILE A 108 -6.42 -9.09 -9.88
C ILE A 108 -7.51 -8.03 -10.00
N LEU A 109 -8.23 -7.78 -8.91
CA LEU A 109 -9.19 -6.69 -8.81
C LEU A 109 -8.66 -5.69 -7.79
N GLU A 110 -8.56 -4.44 -8.19
CA GLU A 110 -8.23 -3.33 -7.30
C GLU A 110 -9.45 -2.41 -7.15
N ILE A 111 -9.80 -2.10 -5.91
CA ILE A 111 -10.88 -1.17 -5.58
C ILE A 111 -10.26 0.10 -5.00
N GLY A 112 -10.57 1.25 -5.61
CA GLY A 112 -10.03 2.54 -5.17
C GLY A 112 -8.62 2.81 -5.68
N THR A 113 -8.34 2.50 -6.92
CA THR A 113 -7.05 2.63 -7.60
C THR A 113 -6.41 4.03 -7.50
N SER A 114 -7.23 5.09 -7.37
CA SER A 114 -6.77 6.49 -7.30
C SER A 114 -5.88 6.86 -8.50
N LEU A 115 -4.57 7.02 -8.31
CA LEU A 115 -3.59 7.32 -9.36
C LEU A 115 -2.84 6.09 -9.87
N GLY A 116 -3.27 4.89 -9.53
CA GLY A 116 -2.61 3.65 -9.93
C GLY A 116 -1.29 3.38 -9.18
N LEU A 117 -1.19 3.85 -7.94
CA LEU A 117 -0.01 3.72 -7.07
C LEU A 117 -0.25 2.64 -6.02
#